data_abb247b726ce6755ebd521b13701d8ed
#
_entry.id   abb247b726ce6755ebd521b13701d8ed
#
_cell.length_a   1.000
_cell.length_b   1.000
_cell.length_c   1.000
_cell.angle_alpha   90.00
_cell.angle_beta   90.00
_cell.angle_gamma   90.00
#
_symmetry.space_group_name_H-M   'P 1'
#
loop_
_entity.id
_entity.type
_entity.pdbx_description
1 polymer ?
#
loop_
_entity_poly.entity_id
_entity_poly.type
_entity_poly.pdbx_seq_one_letter_code
_entity_poly.pdbx_strand_id
1 'polypeptide(L)'
;MPTPSLAPFLLALVLVPLTTAQLREPGRPASFRAPLPSDVPTLVFPAPDTRAVREAGESGSGGRFQYGVELAVGLGLEDSGRWDTVPETGELVWRLELVSPGAFSLGVVFQRFDVPRGAQVFLYHPLRRDVLGAYTESTENENGVLAVQPLRGDRVVIEYVEPPGTLVRPELVVGTLVYDYLDVLARMTRDDLLAAGCLVDVNCPIGSTHQDIKRAVIWMCGGGACCSGSILNNTAEDQTPYMMTAEHCGNMTNGVFVFDYERTGCAAGASSQSKSLSGATQLAVASQYDGQLYRLNQAIPADYEPFFAGWSLATPSLGPAFGISHPSGFPKKIQVDWQVPSAIATRWNVEYDIGAVQPGSSGSPLFDRNERVIGSCSTGAGGCSAFSNYGRFDRFYSSKGLATWLDPLGWGLSGIDGFDPILPYAKPYNGAGTNLFVTTSLTEPRLGTTWTAQIDASSRPSATSTILYGYDEPAEGAVLAFGQVLIDTTSPLQFSHVSPVVAGLSTHSFPLPSSMPLVGRVSYTQAFIVGGGTRATNGLKLVLNF
;
A
#
# COMPACT_ATOMS: atom_id res chain seq x y z
N MET A 1 40.12 -18.14 51.32
CA MET A 1 38.71 -18.22 50.85
C MET A 1 38.41 -16.93 50.09
N PRO A 2 38.25 -16.95 48.77
CA PRO A 2 37.89 -15.75 48.04
C PRO A 2 36.35 -15.63 47.98
N THR A 3 35.86 -14.43 48.20
CA THR A 3 34.44 -14.03 48.13
C THR A 3 33.96 -14.00 46.67
N PRO A 4 32.73 -14.45 46.37
CA PRO A 4 32.19 -14.35 45.01
C PRO A 4 31.67 -12.94 44.73
N SER A 5 32.14 -12.38 43.63
CA SER A 5 31.65 -11.13 43.03
C SER A 5 30.31 -11.37 42.36
N LEU A 6 29.28 -10.69 42.81
CA LEU A 6 27.96 -10.59 42.14
C LEU A 6 28.05 -9.56 41.02
N ALA A 7 28.03 -10.03 39.78
CA ALA A 7 27.83 -9.17 38.61
C ALA A 7 26.33 -8.80 38.48
N PRO A 8 25.99 -7.55 38.20
CA PRO A 8 24.61 -7.17 37.96
C PRO A 8 24.18 -7.67 36.59
N PHE A 9 23.11 -8.49 36.55
CA PHE A 9 22.37 -8.80 35.33
C PHE A 9 21.63 -7.52 34.87
N LEU A 10 22.15 -6.88 33.84
CA LEU A 10 21.37 -5.89 33.08
C LEU A 10 20.29 -6.63 32.29
N LEU A 11 19.04 -6.54 32.75
CA LEU A 11 17.88 -6.94 31.99
C LEU A 11 17.69 -5.94 30.84
N ALA A 12 18.14 -6.30 29.64
CA ALA A 12 17.86 -5.53 28.45
C ALA A 12 16.35 -5.64 28.16
N LEU A 13 15.62 -4.56 28.44
CA LEU A 13 14.24 -4.41 28.02
C LEU A 13 14.25 -4.31 26.48
N VAL A 14 13.95 -5.41 25.82
CA VAL A 14 13.65 -5.41 24.39
C VAL A 14 12.33 -4.67 24.21
N LEU A 15 12.39 -3.39 23.86
CA LEU A 15 11.24 -2.66 23.35
C LEU A 15 10.89 -3.29 21.99
N VAL A 16 9.92 -4.22 22.00
CA VAL A 16 9.25 -4.65 20.79
C VAL A 16 8.50 -3.42 20.27
N PRO A 17 8.77 -2.92 19.05
CA PRO A 17 7.97 -1.85 18.50
C PRO A 17 6.54 -2.35 18.38
N LEU A 18 5.61 -1.66 19.03
CA LEU A 18 4.17 -1.87 18.83
C LEU A 18 3.89 -1.54 17.36
N THR A 19 3.65 -2.56 16.55
CA THR A 19 3.19 -2.40 15.17
C THR A 19 1.86 -1.65 15.22
N THR A 20 1.83 -0.44 14.69
CA THR A 20 0.64 0.40 14.67
C THR A 20 -0.32 -0.12 13.61
N ALA A 21 -1.51 -0.52 14.05
CA ALA A 21 -2.63 -0.85 13.18
C ALA A 21 -3.29 0.43 12.69
N GLN A 22 -3.69 0.53 11.45
CA GLN A 22 -4.29 1.68 10.76
C GLN A 22 -3.67 3.02 11.25
N LEU A 23 -3.31 3.96 10.44
CA LEU A 23 -2.63 5.19 10.89
C LEU A 23 -3.31 5.75 12.14
N ARG A 24 -2.74 5.49 13.30
CA ARG A 24 -3.24 5.91 14.61
C ARG A 24 -2.08 6.27 15.51
N GLU A 25 -2.30 7.24 16.34
CA GLU A 25 -1.31 7.63 17.34
C GLU A 25 -1.40 6.77 18.60
N PRO A 26 -0.31 6.67 19.36
CA PRO A 26 -0.36 6.06 20.67
C PRO A 26 -1.33 6.82 21.58
N GLY A 27 -2.27 6.11 22.18
CA GLY A 27 -3.25 6.74 23.06
C GLY A 27 -4.05 5.70 23.86
N ARG A 28 -4.81 6.19 24.82
CA ARG A 28 -5.72 5.37 25.62
C ARG A 28 -7.00 6.17 25.90
N PRO A 29 -8.18 5.56 25.72
CA PRO A 29 -9.45 6.21 26.01
C PRO A 29 -9.47 6.88 27.40
N ALA A 30 -10.05 8.08 27.49
CA ALA A 30 -10.16 8.81 28.77
C ALA A 30 -10.97 8.01 29.81
N SER A 31 -12.02 7.32 29.37
CA SER A 31 -12.84 6.45 30.22
C SER A 31 -12.08 5.24 30.80
N PHE A 32 -10.87 4.92 30.28
CA PHE A 32 -10.03 3.85 30.84
C PHE A 32 -9.05 4.35 31.90
N ARG A 33 -8.82 5.66 31.96
CA ARG A 33 -7.83 6.31 32.84
C ARG A 33 -8.43 7.27 33.87
N ALA A 34 -9.72 7.61 33.72
CA ALA A 34 -10.43 8.50 34.62
C ALA A 34 -11.81 7.92 35.02
N PRO A 35 -12.33 8.24 36.21
CA PRO A 35 -13.64 7.80 36.67
C PRO A 35 -14.76 8.61 36.00
N LEU A 36 -15.10 8.25 34.76
CA LEU A 36 -16.26 8.81 34.06
C LEU A 36 -17.52 7.99 34.35
N PRO A 37 -18.72 8.61 34.25
CA PRO A 37 -19.98 7.89 34.43
C PRO A 37 -20.08 6.65 33.54
N SER A 38 -20.57 5.53 34.07
CA SER A 38 -20.63 4.25 33.36
C SER A 38 -21.83 4.13 32.41
N ASP A 39 -22.85 4.98 32.57
CA ASP A 39 -24.05 5.01 31.75
C ASP A 39 -23.80 5.80 30.44
N VAL A 40 -23.30 5.12 29.41
CA VAL A 40 -23.11 5.67 28.07
C VAL A 40 -24.44 5.59 27.33
N PRO A 41 -24.92 6.68 26.70
CA PRO A 41 -26.09 6.62 25.82
C PRO A 41 -25.94 5.55 24.76
N THR A 42 -26.98 4.73 24.59
CA THR A 42 -26.95 3.57 23.69
C THR A 42 -28.03 3.72 22.63
N LEU A 43 -27.64 3.59 21.36
CA LEU A 43 -28.56 3.52 20.23
C LEU A 43 -28.52 2.12 19.62
N VAL A 44 -29.73 1.55 19.41
CA VAL A 44 -29.87 0.19 18.89
C VAL A 44 -30.41 0.25 17.47
N PHE A 45 -29.66 -0.34 16.55
CA PHE A 45 -30.05 -0.53 15.16
C PHE A 45 -30.49 -1.99 14.95
N PRO A 46 -31.69 -2.25 14.41
CA PRO A 46 -32.17 -3.62 14.23
C PRO A 46 -31.24 -4.37 13.26
N ALA A 47 -31.08 -5.68 13.51
CA ALA A 47 -30.37 -6.54 12.58
C ALA A 47 -31.02 -6.49 11.18
N PRO A 48 -30.23 -6.30 10.10
CA PRO A 48 -30.78 -6.30 8.74
C PRO A 48 -31.20 -7.72 8.31
N ASP A 49 -32.12 -7.80 7.34
CA ASP A 49 -32.39 -9.08 6.65
C ASP A 49 -31.21 -9.42 5.72
N THR A 50 -30.45 -10.43 6.10
CA THR A 50 -29.25 -10.84 5.35
C THR A 50 -29.50 -11.98 4.37
N ARG A 51 -30.73 -12.49 4.22
CA ARG A 51 -31.02 -13.67 3.37
C ARG A 51 -30.63 -13.47 1.92
N ALA A 52 -31.10 -12.39 1.31
CA ALA A 52 -30.85 -12.11 -0.11
C ALA A 52 -29.34 -11.95 -0.41
N VAL A 53 -28.59 -11.26 0.49
CA VAL A 53 -27.15 -11.07 0.29
C VAL A 53 -26.36 -12.36 0.55
N ARG A 54 -26.81 -13.25 1.44
CA ARG A 54 -26.22 -14.59 1.64
C ARG A 54 -26.44 -15.47 0.42
N GLU A 55 -27.67 -15.55 -0.11
CA GLU A 55 -28.00 -16.31 -1.31
C GLU A 55 -27.21 -15.82 -2.53
N ALA A 56 -27.05 -14.51 -2.71
CA ALA A 56 -26.23 -13.93 -3.76
C ALA A 56 -24.72 -14.28 -3.58
N GLY A 57 -24.22 -14.26 -2.36
CA GLY A 57 -22.85 -14.64 -2.03
C GLY A 57 -22.57 -16.12 -2.28
N GLU A 58 -23.50 -17.00 -1.92
CA GLU A 58 -23.39 -18.45 -2.14
C GLU A 58 -23.43 -18.82 -3.63
N SER A 59 -24.19 -18.09 -4.44
CA SER A 59 -24.25 -18.30 -5.89
C SER A 59 -22.98 -17.86 -6.64
N GLY A 60 -22.06 -17.17 -5.95
CA GLY A 60 -20.83 -16.65 -6.55
C GLY A 60 -21.05 -15.57 -7.61
N SER A 61 -22.28 -15.05 -7.73
CA SER A 61 -22.72 -14.19 -8.84
C SER A 61 -22.18 -12.75 -8.78
N GLY A 62 -21.49 -12.36 -7.71
CA GLY A 62 -21.08 -10.97 -7.49
C GLY A 62 -19.57 -10.70 -7.60
N GLY A 63 -18.71 -11.71 -7.71
CA GLY A 63 -17.25 -11.53 -7.75
C GLY A 63 -16.63 -10.96 -6.46
N ARG A 64 -17.33 -10.09 -5.73
CA ARG A 64 -16.94 -9.53 -4.43
C ARG A 64 -17.20 -10.52 -3.30
N PHE A 65 -16.36 -10.47 -2.27
CA PHE A 65 -16.63 -11.17 -1.02
C PHE A 65 -17.56 -10.30 -0.13
N GLN A 66 -18.86 -10.57 -0.16
CA GLN A 66 -19.85 -9.85 0.65
C GLN A 66 -19.90 -10.45 2.05
N TYR A 67 -19.51 -9.68 3.07
CA TYR A 67 -19.49 -10.12 4.46
C TYR A 67 -20.46 -9.33 5.36
N GLY A 68 -20.87 -8.14 4.94
CA GLY A 68 -21.65 -7.23 5.76
C GLY A 68 -22.73 -6.50 4.98
N VAL A 69 -23.60 -5.83 5.73
CA VAL A 69 -24.67 -4.94 5.22
C VAL A 69 -24.49 -3.56 5.82
N GLU A 70 -24.58 -2.52 5.01
CA GLU A 70 -24.53 -1.14 5.48
C GLU A 70 -25.86 -0.70 6.13
N LEU A 71 -25.76 -0.07 7.28
CA LEU A 71 -26.85 0.60 7.99
C LEU A 71 -26.54 2.09 8.02
N ALA A 72 -27.36 2.90 7.35
CA ALA A 72 -27.25 4.35 7.42
C ALA A 72 -27.64 4.85 8.82
N VAL A 73 -26.82 5.69 9.45
CA VAL A 73 -27.05 6.15 10.84
C VAL A 73 -27.12 7.67 10.98
N GLY A 74 -26.16 8.46 10.50
CA GLY A 74 -26.22 9.92 10.48
C GLY A 74 -26.16 10.57 11.90
N LEU A 75 -25.14 10.21 12.73
CA LEU A 75 -25.04 10.63 14.13
C LEU A 75 -23.86 11.59 14.34
N GLY A 76 -24.12 12.77 14.89
CA GLY A 76 -23.13 13.77 15.21
C GLY A 76 -22.90 13.97 16.72
N LEU A 77 -21.95 14.82 17.06
CA LEU A 77 -21.61 15.14 18.45
C LEU A 77 -22.69 15.99 19.16
N GLU A 78 -23.52 16.71 18.41
CA GLU A 78 -24.51 17.65 18.97
C GLU A 78 -25.89 16.99 19.23
N ASP A 79 -26.22 15.96 18.47
CA ASP A 79 -27.55 15.35 18.45
C ASP A 79 -27.60 13.94 19.06
N SER A 80 -26.44 13.43 19.48
CA SER A 80 -26.33 12.08 20.06
C SER A 80 -25.25 12.02 21.14
N GLY A 81 -25.22 10.91 21.89
CA GLY A 81 -24.20 10.67 22.92
C GLY A 81 -24.29 11.61 24.12
N ARG A 82 -23.22 11.64 24.89
CA ARG A 82 -23.12 12.47 26.10
C ARG A 82 -21.72 13.02 26.27
N TRP A 83 -21.66 14.29 26.69
CA TRP A 83 -20.45 14.97 27.10
C TRP A 83 -20.22 14.84 28.60
N ASP A 84 -18.99 14.52 28.99
CA ASP A 84 -18.47 14.50 30.34
C ASP A 84 -17.18 15.31 30.41
N THR A 85 -16.77 15.74 31.61
CA THR A 85 -15.48 16.39 31.83
C THR A 85 -14.63 15.50 32.73
N VAL A 86 -13.36 15.30 32.38
CA VAL A 86 -12.39 14.62 33.26
C VAL A 86 -11.98 15.59 34.37
N PRO A 87 -12.30 15.30 35.66
CA PRO A 87 -12.09 16.29 36.73
C PRO A 87 -10.64 16.71 36.92
N GLU A 88 -9.69 15.79 36.73
CA GLU A 88 -8.27 15.99 36.99
C GLU A 88 -7.55 16.77 35.87
N THR A 89 -8.01 16.62 34.62
CA THR A 89 -7.32 17.20 33.46
C THR A 89 -8.11 18.31 32.77
N GLY A 90 -9.43 18.37 33.01
CA GLY A 90 -10.32 19.30 32.32
C GLY A 90 -10.63 18.91 30.86
N GLU A 91 -10.21 17.73 30.42
CA GLU A 91 -10.54 17.23 29.11
C GLU A 91 -12.05 17.03 28.95
N LEU A 92 -12.59 17.39 27.77
CA LEU A 92 -13.97 17.08 27.41
C LEU A 92 -14.04 15.73 26.69
N VAL A 93 -14.98 14.92 27.09
CA VAL A 93 -15.14 13.55 26.56
C VAL A 93 -16.57 13.34 26.12
N TRP A 94 -16.76 13.07 24.83
CA TRP A 94 -18.04 12.64 24.30
C TRP A 94 -18.07 11.14 24.07
N ARG A 95 -19.17 10.48 24.45
CA ARG A 95 -19.32 9.03 24.28
C ARG A 95 -20.71 8.65 23.78
N LEU A 96 -20.71 7.67 22.85
CA LEU A 96 -21.92 7.05 22.32
C LEU A 96 -21.68 5.55 22.13
N GLU A 97 -22.63 4.73 22.54
CA GLU A 97 -22.62 3.31 22.24
C GLU A 97 -23.60 2.99 21.11
N LEU A 98 -23.15 2.25 20.10
CA LEU A 98 -23.94 1.74 19.00
C LEU A 98 -24.04 0.22 19.12
N VAL A 99 -25.25 -0.30 18.95
CA VAL A 99 -25.56 -1.73 19.06
C VAL A 99 -26.34 -2.18 17.85
N SER A 100 -25.91 -3.29 17.22
CA SER A 100 -26.70 -3.97 16.20
C SER A 100 -26.71 -5.47 16.51
N PRO A 101 -27.76 -5.98 17.17
CA PRO A 101 -27.79 -7.32 17.75
C PRO A 101 -27.51 -8.42 16.72
N GLY A 102 -26.63 -9.36 17.10
CA GLY A 102 -26.28 -10.51 16.27
C GLY A 102 -25.20 -10.27 15.23
N ALA A 103 -24.62 -9.06 15.14
CA ALA A 103 -23.42 -8.83 14.34
C ALA A 103 -22.21 -9.56 14.93
N PHE A 104 -21.39 -10.18 14.08
CA PHE A 104 -20.10 -10.74 14.50
C PHE A 104 -19.05 -9.65 14.74
N SER A 105 -19.13 -8.58 13.96
CA SER A 105 -18.35 -7.36 14.13
C SER A 105 -19.11 -6.16 13.57
N LEU A 106 -18.73 -4.96 14.02
CA LEU A 106 -19.27 -3.69 13.52
C LEU A 106 -18.15 -2.84 12.92
N GLY A 107 -18.27 -2.50 11.62
CA GLY A 107 -17.49 -1.46 11.00
C GLY A 107 -18.14 -0.10 11.18
N VAL A 108 -17.34 0.96 11.33
CA VAL A 108 -17.83 2.34 11.46
C VAL A 108 -17.23 3.17 10.34
N VAL A 109 -18.08 3.93 9.64
CA VAL A 109 -17.64 4.92 8.65
C VAL A 109 -18.08 6.29 9.11
N PHE A 110 -17.10 7.15 9.41
CA PHE A 110 -17.34 8.56 9.62
C PHE A 110 -17.43 9.25 8.26
N GLN A 111 -18.59 9.80 7.94
CA GLN A 111 -18.79 10.60 6.71
C GLN A 111 -18.24 12.03 6.84
N ARG A 112 -17.95 12.45 8.09
CA ARG A 112 -17.19 13.63 8.44
C ARG A 112 -16.23 13.26 9.57
N PHE A 113 -14.97 13.52 9.34
CA PHE A 113 -13.90 13.31 10.31
C PHE A 113 -12.92 14.49 10.20
N ASP A 114 -13.17 15.51 10.97
CA ASP A 114 -12.34 16.71 11.12
C ASP A 114 -12.26 17.00 12.62
N VAL A 115 -11.09 16.75 13.21
CA VAL A 115 -10.88 16.83 14.65
C VAL A 115 -9.75 17.82 14.96
N PRO A 116 -9.93 18.68 15.98
CA PRO A 116 -8.93 19.64 16.38
C PRO A 116 -7.61 18.98 16.77
N ARG A 117 -6.52 19.71 16.58
CA ARG A 117 -5.19 19.26 16.99
C ARG A 117 -5.16 18.85 18.46
N GLY A 118 -4.66 17.64 18.72
CA GLY A 118 -4.57 17.05 20.05
C GLY A 118 -5.86 16.35 20.52
N ALA A 119 -6.96 16.45 19.76
CA ALA A 119 -8.14 15.62 20.00
C ALA A 119 -7.91 14.19 19.53
N GLN A 120 -8.61 13.25 20.16
CA GLN A 120 -8.45 11.82 19.90
C GLN A 120 -9.80 11.13 19.80
N VAL A 121 -9.94 10.22 18.83
CA VAL A 121 -11.12 9.36 18.67
C VAL A 121 -10.73 7.91 18.88
N PHE A 122 -11.50 7.22 19.69
CA PHE A 122 -11.35 5.80 19.96
C PHE A 122 -12.65 5.05 19.69
N LEU A 123 -12.52 3.80 19.24
CA LEU A 123 -13.61 2.85 19.15
C LEU A 123 -13.23 1.62 19.96
N TYR A 124 -14.12 1.14 20.79
CA TYR A 124 -13.85 -0.04 21.63
C TYR A 124 -15.12 -0.79 22.01
N HIS A 125 -14.95 -2.08 22.33
CA HIS A 125 -16.03 -2.88 22.90
C HIS A 125 -16.31 -2.44 24.36
N PRO A 126 -17.59 -2.37 24.82
CA PRO A 126 -17.93 -1.94 26.20
C PRO A 126 -17.19 -2.69 27.31
N LEU A 127 -16.76 -3.93 27.07
CA LEU A 127 -15.90 -4.69 27.98
C LEU A 127 -14.43 -4.28 27.96
N ARG A 128 -14.11 -3.10 27.37
CA ARG A 128 -12.78 -2.49 27.32
C ARG A 128 -11.72 -3.36 26.63
N ARG A 129 -12.15 -4.12 25.63
CA ARG A 129 -11.30 -4.93 24.75
C ARG A 129 -11.37 -4.41 23.33
N ASP A 130 -10.43 -4.85 22.47
CA ASP A 130 -10.42 -4.53 21.03
C ASP A 130 -10.52 -3.01 20.81
N VAL A 131 -9.50 -2.25 21.26
CA VAL A 131 -9.46 -0.79 21.12
C VAL A 131 -8.84 -0.41 19.79
N LEU A 132 -9.54 0.42 19.01
CA LEU A 132 -9.07 1.07 17.80
C LEU A 132 -8.90 2.57 18.05
N GLY A 133 -7.87 3.19 17.43
CA GLY A 133 -7.47 4.59 17.68
C GLY A 133 -6.22 4.64 18.56
N ALA A 134 -5.67 5.81 18.95
CA ALA A 134 -6.25 7.13 18.72
C ALA A 134 -6.23 7.56 17.25
N TYR A 135 -7.37 7.93 16.72
CA TYR A 135 -7.48 8.63 15.45
C TYR A 135 -7.46 10.14 15.77
N THR A 136 -6.64 10.89 15.06
CA THR A 136 -6.36 12.32 15.31
C THR A 136 -6.43 13.11 14.01
N GLU A 137 -6.09 14.38 14.06
CA GLU A 137 -5.91 15.19 12.85
C GLU A 137 -4.91 14.57 11.85
N SER A 138 -3.93 13.78 12.33
CA SER A 138 -2.99 13.08 11.45
C SER A 138 -3.64 11.92 10.66
N THR A 139 -4.83 11.49 11.07
CA THR A 139 -5.61 10.44 10.41
C THR A 139 -6.56 11.00 9.35
N GLU A 140 -6.77 12.32 9.34
CA GLU A 140 -7.62 12.98 8.35
C GLU A 140 -7.12 12.72 6.92
N ASN A 141 -8.05 12.71 5.99
CA ASN A 141 -7.74 12.55 4.58
C ASN A 141 -8.44 13.63 3.73
N GLU A 142 -8.01 13.77 2.50
CA GLU A 142 -8.51 14.81 1.56
C GLU A 142 -10.04 14.83 1.42
N ASN A 143 -10.73 13.73 1.68
CA ASN A 143 -12.19 13.61 1.55
C ASN A 143 -12.94 13.87 2.86
N GLY A 144 -12.24 14.05 3.98
CA GLY A 144 -12.83 14.21 5.32
C GLY A 144 -13.64 13.00 5.77
N VAL A 145 -13.36 11.80 5.25
CA VAL A 145 -14.05 10.54 5.56
C VAL A 145 -13.07 9.59 6.22
N LEU A 146 -13.47 8.92 7.30
CA LEU A 146 -12.68 7.86 7.91
C LEU A 146 -13.51 6.57 7.99
N ALA A 147 -13.09 5.54 7.27
CA ALA A 147 -13.59 4.17 7.47
C ALA A 147 -12.68 3.45 8.46
N VAL A 148 -13.26 2.84 9.47
CA VAL A 148 -12.55 2.14 10.52
C VAL A 148 -12.69 0.64 10.32
N GLN A 149 -11.62 -0.11 10.60
CA GLN A 149 -11.65 -1.58 10.59
C GLN A 149 -12.80 -2.11 11.47
N PRO A 150 -13.41 -3.26 11.13
CA PRO A 150 -14.45 -3.86 11.95
C PRO A 150 -13.96 -4.16 13.38
N LEU A 151 -14.76 -3.82 14.36
CA LEU A 151 -14.55 -4.15 15.77
C LEU A 151 -15.38 -5.38 16.13
N ARG A 152 -14.78 -6.38 16.77
CA ARG A 152 -15.44 -7.64 17.14
C ARG A 152 -16.61 -7.43 18.10
N GLY A 153 -17.74 -8.07 17.78
CA GLY A 153 -18.98 -8.04 18.56
C GLY A 153 -20.04 -7.14 17.96
N ASP A 154 -21.22 -7.17 18.55
CA ASP A 154 -22.40 -6.44 18.10
C ASP A 154 -22.59 -5.08 18.77
N ARG A 155 -21.54 -4.59 19.46
CA ARG A 155 -21.53 -3.35 20.24
C ARG A 155 -20.20 -2.61 20.05
N VAL A 156 -20.29 -1.29 19.86
CA VAL A 156 -19.11 -0.41 19.78
C VAL A 156 -19.38 0.89 20.54
N VAL A 157 -18.45 1.28 21.41
CA VAL A 157 -18.42 2.61 22.01
C VAL A 157 -17.49 3.47 21.18
N ILE A 158 -17.98 4.64 20.77
CA ILE A 158 -17.20 5.70 20.17
C ILE A 158 -16.92 6.72 21.27
N GLU A 159 -15.65 7.04 21.47
CA GLU A 159 -15.21 8.04 22.45
C GLU A 159 -14.37 9.10 21.74
N TYR A 160 -14.82 10.35 21.81
CA TYR A 160 -14.05 11.52 21.37
C TYR A 160 -13.53 12.24 22.60
N VAL A 161 -12.25 12.57 22.60
CA VAL A 161 -11.56 13.26 23.72
C VAL A 161 -10.91 14.52 23.17
N GLU A 162 -11.21 15.66 23.78
CA GLU A 162 -10.57 16.92 23.38
C GLU A 162 -9.84 17.59 24.56
N PRO A 163 -8.66 18.19 24.31
CA PRO A 163 -7.92 18.94 25.33
C PRO A 163 -8.72 20.13 25.88
N PRO A 164 -8.50 20.55 27.13
CA PRO A 164 -9.16 21.73 27.67
C PRO A 164 -8.74 22.98 26.91
N GLY A 165 -9.72 23.86 26.64
CA GLY A 165 -9.48 25.11 25.92
C GLY A 165 -9.41 25.01 24.41
N THR A 166 -9.79 23.88 23.82
CA THR A 166 -9.96 23.74 22.37
C THR A 166 -10.99 24.75 21.86
N LEU A 167 -10.61 25.57 20.87
CA LEU A 167 -11.47 26.63 20.30
C LEU A 167 -12.09 26.23 18.96
N VAL A 168 -11.52 25.24 18.29
CA VAL A 168 -12.00 24.76 16.99
C VAL A 168 -13.09 23.72 17.23
N ARG A 169 -14.23 23.86 16.55
CA ARG A 169 -15.31 22.87 16.62
C ARG A 169 -14.95 21.64 15.79
N PRO A 170 -15.07 20.43 16.35
CA PRO A 170 -14.89 19.20 15.60
C PRO A 170 -16.10 18.94 14.67
N GLU A 171 -15.84 18.42 13.46
CA GLU A 171 -16.87 17.80 12.61
C GLU A 171 -16.69 16.27 12.64
N LEU A 172 -17.44 15.61 13.52
CA LEU A 172 -17.44 14.16 13.65
C LEU A 172 -18.86 13.63 13.45
N VAL A 173 -19.09 12.94 12.31
CA VAL A 173 -20.41 12.38 11.97
C VAL A 173 -20.25 10.93 11.55
N VAL A 174 -20.83 10.02 12.32
CA VAL A 174 -20.96 8.61 11.95
C VAL A 174 -22.04 8.50 10.89
N GLY A 175 -21.66 8.20 9.65
CA GLY A 175 -22.61 8.06 8.53
C GLY A 175 -23.17 6.65 8.39
N THR A 176 -22.32 5.64 8.62
CA THR A 176 -22.66 4.25 8.33
C THR A 176 -22.09 3.30 9.38
N LEU A 177 -22.89 2.28 9.76
CA LEU A 177 -22.41 1.05 10.38
C LEU A 177 -22.38 -0.07 9.35
N VAL A 178 -21.38 -0.93 9.39
CA VAL A 178 -21.32 -2.17 8.61
C VAL A 178 -21.59 -3.34 9.54
N TYR A 179 -22.73 -4.00 9.33
CA TYR A 179 -23.16 -5.19 10.09
C TYR A 179 -22.55 -6.44 9.48
N ASP A 180 -21.54 -7.02 10.13
CA ASP A 180 -20.91 -8.28 9.73
C ASP A 180 -21.78 -9.48 10.07
N TYR A 181 -22.19 -10.24 9.05
CA TYR A 181 -22.98 -11.46 9.21
C TYR A 181 -22.22 -12.76 8.93
N LEU A 182 -20.92 -12.67 8.57
CA LEU A 182 -20.08 -13.83 8.20
C LEU A 182 -18.89 -14.09 9.13
N ASP A 183 -18.70 -13.28 10.19
CA ASP A 183 -17.53 -13.33 11.07
C ASP A 183 -16.21 -13.17 10.29
N VAL A 184 -16.10 -12.05 9.54
CA VAL A 184 -14.93 -11.76 8.69
C VAL A 184 -13.62 -11.81 9.48
N LEU A 185 -13.65 -11.39 10.77
CA LEU A 185 -12.48 -11.39 11.64
C LEU A 185 -12.04 -12.81 12.07
N ALA A 186 -12.96 -13.77 12.15
CA ALA A 186 -12.59 -15.16 12.47
C ALA A 186 -11.90 -15.85 11.30
N ARG A 187 -12.14 -15.42 10.05
CA ARG A 187 -11.46 -15.95 8.86
C ARG A 187 -9.95 -15.73 8.88
N MET A 188 -9.49 -14.74 9.64
CA MET A 188 -8.05 -14.48 9.85
C MET A 188 -7.36 -15.59 10.63
N THR A 189 -8.10 -16.30 11.50
CA THR A 189 -7.55 -17.29 12.43
C THR A 189 -8.01 -18.72 12.14
N ARG A 190 -9.03 -18.90 11.29
CA ARG A 190 -9.50 -20.24 10.91
C ARG A 190 -8.45 -20.95 10.04
N ASP A 191 -8.25 -22.23 10.35
CA ASP A 191 -7.55 -23.13 9.46
C ASP A 191 -8.34 -23.25 8.16
N ASP A 192 -7.74 -22.82 7.05
CA ASP A 192 -8.31 -22.90 5.69
C ASP A 192 -8.45 -24.34 5.18
N LEU A 193 -8.14 -25.33 6.01
CA LEU A 193 -8.26 -26.76 5.70
C LEU A 193 -9.66 -27.16 5.22
N LEU A 194 -10.68 -26.34 5.46
CA LEU A 194 -12.05 -26.57 4.98
C LEU A 194 -12.40 -25.77 3.71
N ALA A 195 -11.63 -24.76 3.35
CA ALA A 195 -11.82 -23.97 2.14
C ALA A 195 -11.01 -24.58 1.01
N ALA A 196 -11.53 -25.64 0.41
CA ALA A 196 -11.06 -26.28 -0.83
C ALA A 196 -9.52 -26.31 -0.98
N GLY A 197 -8.90 -27.48 -0.90
CA GLY A 197 -7.45 -27.69 -0.98
C GLY A 197 -6.73 -27.19 -2.25
N CYS A 198 -7.35 -26.25 -2.98
CA CYS A 198 -6.82 -25.58 -4.16
C CYS A 198 -6.31 -24.14 -3.87
N LEU A 199 -6.50 -23.59 -2.67
CA LEU A 199 -5.97 -22.26 -2.32
C LEU A 199 -4.57 -22.41 -1.75
N VAL A 200 -3.58 -21.75 -2.36
CA VAL A 200 -2.17 -21.86 -1.99
C VAL A 200 -1.70 -20.55 -1.38
N ASP A 201 -1.19 -20.59 -0.14
CA ASP A 201 -0.64 -19.39 0.51
C ASP A 201 0.54 -18.82 -0.28
N VAL A 202 0.62 -17.49 -0.35
CA VAL A 202 1.70 -16.77 -1.05
C VAL A 202 3.09 -17.10 -0.49
N ASN A 203 3.17 -17.54 0.78
CA ASN A 203 4.42 -17.95 1.44
C ASN A 203 4.73 -19.44 1.34
N CYS A 204 3.99 -20.20 0.49
CA CYS A 204 4.38 -21.54 0.08
C CYS A 204 5.55 -21.52 -0.94
N PRO A 205 6.25 -22.64 -1.16
CA PRO A 205 7.43 -22.67 -2.03
C PRO A 205 7.21 -22.07 -3.42
N ILE A 206 6.01 -22.18 -3.99
CA ILE A 206 5.66 -21.58 -5.29
C ILE A 206 5.72 -20.04 -5.29
N GLY A 207 5.48 -19.41 -4.15
CA GLY A 207 5.57 -17.96 -3.99
C GLY A 207 6.94 -17.45 -3.55
N SER A 208 7.95 -18.32 -3.37
CA SER A 208 9.25 -17.95 -2.82
C SER A 208 10.03 -16.93 -3.66
N THR A 209 9.79 -16.87 -4.96
CA THR A 209 10.40 -15.90 -5.88
C THR A 209 9.59 -14.60 -6.05
N HIS A 210 8.41 -14.51 -5.41
CA HIS A 210 7.46 -13.40 -5.55
C HIS A 210 7.31 -12.60 -4.25
N GLN A 211 8.35 -12.58 -3.40
CA GLN A 211 8.28 -12.00 -2.07
C GLN A 211 8.25 -10.46 -2.07
N ASP A 212 8.78 -9.81 -3.10
CA ASP A 212 8.69 -8.37 -3.25
C ASP A 212 7.34 -7.97 -3.83
N ILE A 213 6.96 -8.57 -4.96
CA ILE A 213 5.74 -8.20 -5.67
C ILE A 213 4.46 -8.48 -4.86
N LYS A 214 4.43 -9.47 -3.96
CA LYS A 214 3.28 -9.73 -3.08
C LYS A 214 2.93 -8.53 -2.20
N ARG A 215 3.92 -7.68 -1.84
CA ARG A 215 3.73 -6.49 -1.01
C ARG A 215 2.91 -5.39 -1.72
N ALA A 216 2.86 -5.42 -3.05
CA ALA A 216 2.00 -4.54 -3.83
C ALA A 216 0.51 -4.94 -3.78
N VAL A 217 0.19 -6.18 -3.40
CA VAL A 217 -1.19 -6.67 -3.38
C VAL A 217 -1.84 -6.38 -2.04
N ILE A 218 -3.01 -5.77 -2.09
CA ILE A 218 -3.76 -5.33 -0.90
C ILE A 218 -5.16 -5.95 -0.88
N TRP A 219 -5.68 -6.15 0.31
CA TRP A 219 -7.09 -6.45 0.56
C TRP A 219 -7.84 -5.14 0.79
N MET A 220 -8.96 -4.95 0.15
CA MET A 220 -9.72 -3.72 0.25
C MET A 220 -11.19 -4.00 0.51
N CYS A 221 -11.80 -3.27 1.45
CA CYS A 221 -13.18 -3.44 1.87
C CYS A 221 -13.91 -2.11 1.90
N GLY A 222 -15.13 -2.11 1.36
CA GLY A 222 -16.03 -0.96 1.39
C GLY A 222 -17.46 -1.45 1.17
N GLY A 223 -18.45 -0.79 1.79
CA GLY A 223 -19.86 -1.17 1.62
C GLY A 223 -20.23 -2.57 2.12
N GLY A 224 -19.49 -3.11 3.09
CA GLY A 224 -19.70 -4.49 3.57
C GLY A 224 -19.23 -5.59 2.62
N ALA A 225 -18.49 -5.24 1.56
CA ALA A 225 -17.90 -6.18 0.62
C ALA A 225 -16.39 -5.95 0.47
N CYS A 226 -15.67 -6.99 0.13
CA CYS A 226 -14.22 -6.92 -0.08
C CYS A 226 -13.81 -7.46 -1.45
N CYS A 227 -12.69 -6.92 -1.91
CA CYS A 227 -11.99 -7.26 -3.13
C CYS A 227 -10.48 -7.27 -2.89
N SER A 228 -9.73 -7.53 -3.93
CA SER A 228 -8.28 -7.37 -3.98
C SER A 228 -7.91 -6.17 -4.88
N GLY A 229 -6.73 -5.62 -4.67
CA GLY A 229 -6.17 -4.58 -5.53
C GLY A 229 -4.66 -4.64 -5.55
N SER A 230 -4.02 -3.81 -6.37
CA SER A 230 -2.57 -3.68 -6.37
C SER A 230 -2.13 -2.22 -6.42
N ILE A 231 -1.09 -1.91 -5.66
CA ILE A 231 -0.40 -0.62 -5.71
C ILE A 231 0.50 -0.60 -6.95
N LEU A 232 0.37 0.44 -7.77
CA LEU A 232 1.10 0.58 -9.04
C LEU A 232 2.22 1.61 -8.92
N ASN A 233 3.32 1.31 -9.58
CA ASN A 233 4.41 2.25 -9.82
C ASN A 233 4.05 3.23 -10.94
N ASN A 234 4.67 4.40 -10.95
CA ASN A 234 4.66 5.38 -12.02
C ASN A 234 6.08 5.68 -12.51
N THR A 235 6.22 6.35 -13.65
CA THR A 235 7.54 6.65 -14.23
C THR A 235 8.39 7.58 -13.37
N ALA A 236 7.80 8.39 -12.48
CA ALA A 236 8.55 9.24 -11.53
C ALA A 236 9.06 8.43 -10.32
N GLU A 237 8.48 7.24 -10.03
CA GLU A 237 8.78 6.44 -8.85
C GLU A 237 8.70 7.26 -7.55
N ASP A 238 7.68 8.15 -7.47
CA ASP A 238 7.50 9.14 -6.41
C ASP A 238 6.69 8.64 -5.22
N GLN A 239 6.40 7.32 -5.19
CA GLN A 239 5.60 6.66 -4.16
C GLN A 239 4.14 7.14 -4.07
N THR A 240 3.65 7.85 -5.08
CA THR A 240 2.21 8.17 -5.14
C THR A 240 1.42 6.86 -5.12
N PRO A 241 0.50 6.66 -4.14
CA PRO A 241 -0.12 5.36 -3.90
C PRO A 241 -1.28 5.11 -4.88
N TYR A 242 -0.96 4.97 -6.16
CA TYR A 242 -1.95 4.56 -7.16
C TYR A 242 -2.34 3.11 -6.95
N MET A 243 -3.64 2.83 -6.92
CA MET A 243 -4.19 1.51 -6.68
C MET A 243 -5.13 1.12 -7.82
N MET A 244 -4.89 -0.04 -8.41
CA MET A 244 -5.76 -0.65 -9.43
C MET A 244 -6.62 -1.74 -8.83
N THR A 245 -7.89 -1.80 -9.28
CA THR A 245 -8.84 -2.87 -8.96
C THR A 245 -9.86 -3.05 -10.09
N ALA A 246 -10.81 -3.99 -9.93
CA ALA A 246 -11.91 -4.19 -10.88
C ALA A 246 -13.05 -3.16 -10.66
N GLU A 247 -13.75 -2.81 -11.74
CA GLU A 247 -14.88 -1.89 -11.68
C GLU A 247 -16.05 -2.46 -10.88
N HIS A 248 -16.34 -3.75 -11.05
CA HIS A 248 -17.43 -4.39 -10.32
C HIS A 248 -17.18 -4.51 -8.81
N CYS A 249 -15.96 -4.20 -8.31
CA CYS A 249 -15.69 -4.04 -6.87
C CYS A 249 -16.48 -2.85 -6.27
N GLY A 250 -17.01 -1.97 -7.10
CA GLY A 250 -17.81 -0.85 -6.67
C GLY A 250 -16.98 0.34 -6.20
N ASN A 251 -17.65 1.29 -5.53
CA ASN A 251 -17.00 2.50 -5.06
C ASN A 251 -16.19 2.23 -3.78
N MET A 252 -14.89 2.46 -3.83
CA MET A 252 -13.94 2.29 -2.72
C MET A 252 -13.44 3.62 -2.14
N THR A 253 -14.09 4.75 -2.45
CA THR A 253 -13.68 6.06 -1.91
C THR A 253 -13.69 6.10 -0.38
N ASN A 254 -14.60 5.36 0.24
CA ASN A 254 -14.70 5.20 1.70
C ASN A 254 -14.22 3.81 2.14
N GLY A 255 -13.25 3.22 1.44
CA GLY A 255 -12.75 1.89 1.72
C GLY A 255 -11.67 1.87 2.81
N VAL A 256 -11.46 0.69 3.36
CA VAL A 256 -10.28 0.32 4.16
C VAL A 256 -9.37 -0.53 3.28
N PHE A 257 -8.09 -0.17 3.23
CA PHE A 257 -7.06 -0.79 2.39
C PHE A 257 -6.03 -1.44 3.28
N VAL A 258 -5.95 -2.78 3.27
CA VAL A 258 -5.14 -3.56 4.20
C VAL A 258 -3.92 -4.12 3.47
N PHE A 259 -2.76 -3.83 4.03
CA PHE A 259 -1.45 -4.28 3.57
C PHE A 259 -1.00 -5.51 4.37
N ASP A 260 -0.14 -6.33 3.80
CA ASP A 260 0.49 -7.50 4.42
C ASP A 260 -0.49 -8.48 5.10
N TYR A 261 -1.74 -8.51 4.62
CA TYR A 261 -2.70 -9.50 5.11
C TYR A 261 -2.37 -10.87 4.51
N GLU A 262 -1.40 -11.52 5.11
CA GLU A 262 -0.88 -12.83 4.71
C GLU A 262 -0.48 -13.66 5.93
N ARG A 263 -0.40 -14.97 5.78
CA ARG A 263 0.17 -15.85 6.81
C ARG A 263 1.69 -15.73 6.81
N THR A 264 2.31 -15.90 7.98
CA THR A 264 3.78 -15.86 8.09
C THR A 264 4.48 -17.08 7.48
N GLY A 265 3.74 -18.14 7.14
CA GLY A 265 4.26 -19.36 6.51
C GLY A 265 3.25 -20.05 5.61
N CYS A 266 3.67 -21.13 4.95
CA CYS A 266 2.82 -21.94 4.09
C CYS A 266 1.80 -22.72 4.91
N ALA A 267 0.51 -22.47 4.72
CA ALA A 267 -0.63 -23.06 5.44
C ALA A 267 -0.51 -22.98 6.98
N ALA A 268 0.32 -22.05 7.47
CA ALA A 268 0.60 -21.94 8.91
C ALA A 268 0.99 -20.49 9.29
N GLY A 269 0.89 -20.21 10.58
CA GLY A 269 1.30 -18.93 11.16
C GLY A 269 0.14 -17.92 11.26
N ALA A 270 0.40 -16.83 11.98
CA ALA A 270 -0.55 -15.76 12.17
C ALA A 270 -0.65 -14.89 10.91
N SER A 271 -1.79 -14.26 10.73
CA SER A 271 -2.00 -13.15 9.80
C SER A 271 -2.51 -11.93 10.56
N SER A 272 -2.33 -10.74 9.98
CA SER A 272 -2.74 -9.49 10.61
C SER A 272 -3.38 -8.55 9.59
N GLN A 273 -4.36 -7.77 10.03
CA GLN A 273 -4.94 -6.66 9.27
C GLN A 273 -4.51 -5.30 9.87
N SER A 274 -3.49 -5.28 10.70
CA SER A 274 -3.07 -4.08 11.44
C SER A 274 -2.54 -2.96 10.54
N LYS A 275 -1.90 -3.29 9.42
CA LYS A 275 -1.39 -2.32 8.45
C LYS A 275 -2.51 -1.92 7.50
N SER A 276 -3.20 -0.82 7.75
CA SER A 276 -4.28 -0.37 6.86
C SER A 276 -4.34 1.15 6.72
N LEU A 277 -4.90 1.60 5.59
CA LEU A 277 -5.21 2.99 5.28
C LEU A 277 -6.71 3.13 5.02
N SER A 278 -7.21 4.35 5.06
CA SER A 278 -8.61 4.66 4.85
C SER A 278 -8.80 5.74 3.79
N GLY A 279 -9.78 5.54 2.93
CA GLY A 279 -10.19 6.50 1.92
C GLY A 279 -9.30 6.52 0.68
N ALA A 280 -9.91 6.76 -0.46
CA ALA A 280 -9.25 6.89 -1.75
C ALA A 280 -9.99 7.86 -2.67
N THR A 281 -9.29 8.44 -3.63
CA THR A 281 -9.86 9.27 -4.69
C THR A 281 -9.90 8.45 -5.98
N GLN A 282 -11.09 8.30 -6.58
CA GLN A 282 -11.25 7.62 -7.86
C GLN A 282 -10.72 8.50 -8.99
N LEU A 283 -9.77 8.00 -9.76
CA LEU A 283 -9.13 8.71 -10.86
C LEU A 283 -9.69 8.30 -12.22
N ALA A 284 -9.93 7.00 -12.43
CA ALA A 284 -10.45 6.48 -13.69
C ALA A 284 -11.28 5.22 -13.48
N VAL A 285 -12.27 5.03 -14.36
CA VAL A 285 -13.13 3.83 -14.38
C VAL A 285 -13.45 3.43 -15.81
N ALA A 286 -13.41 2.12 -16.11
CA ALA A 286 -13.71 1.57 -17.43
C ALA A 286 -14.46 0.23 -17.31
N SER A 287 -15.79 0.28 -17.30
CA SER A 287 -16.66 -0.91 -17.16
C SER A 287 -16.43 -1.94 -18.28
N GLN A 288 -16.12 -1.50 -19.52
CA GLN A 288 -15.82 -2.41 -20.63
C GLN A 288 -14.60 -3.31 -20.34
N TYR A 289 -13.61 -2.80 -19.62
CA TYR A 289 -12.37 -3.53 -19.28
C TYR A 289 -12.35 -3.96 -17.81
N ASP A 290 -13.43 -3.67 -17.08
CA ASP A 290 -13.58 -3.96 -15.67
C ASP A 290 -12.38 -3.47 -14.84
N GLY A 291 -12.04 -2.22 -15.03
CA GLY A 291 -10.87 -1.59 -14.40
C GLY A 291 -11.21 -0.28 -13.72
N GLN A 292 -10.63 -0.08 -12.55
CA GLN A 292 -10.63 1.19 -11.82
C GLN A 292 -9.22 1.54 -11.36
N LEU A 293 -8.90 2.83 -11.39
CA LEU A 293 -7.69 3.40 -10.80
C LEU A 293 -8.11 4.38 -9.72
N TYR A 294 -7.49 4.24 -8.56
CA TYR A 294 -7.60 5.14 -7.41
C TYR A 294 -6.23 5.70 -7.03
N ARG A 295 -6.23 6.80 -6.29
CA ARG A 295 -5.12 7.22 -5.44
C ARG A 295 -5.60 7.09 -4.00
N LEU A 296 -4.86 6.37 -3.16
CA LEU A 296 -5.11 6.37 -1.72
C LEU A 296 -4.91 7.79 -1.17
N ASN A 297 -5.76 8.20 -0.22
CA ASN A 297 -5.74 9.57 0.31
C ASN A 297 -4.59 9.81 1.31
N GLN A 298 -3.89 8.77 1.69
CA GLN A 298 -2.77 8.81 2.63
C GLN A 298 -1.53 8.16 1.98
N ALA A 299 -0.35 8.72 2.23
CA ALA A 299 0.91 8.06 1.86
C ALA A 299 1.03 6.72 2.60
N ILE A 300 1.59 5.71 1.93
CA ILE A 300 1.81 4.41 2.56
C ILE A 300 3.01 4.55 3.52
N PRO A 301 2.84 4.27 4.83
CA PRO A 301 3.95 4.33 5.78
C PRO A 301 5.09 3.38 5.43
N ALA A 302 6.33 3.80 5.67
CA ALA A 302 7.51 2.99 5.35
C ALA A 302 7.55 1.66 6.13
N ASP A 303 7.01 1.61 7.35
CA ASP A 303 6.90 0.39 8.16
C ASP A 303 5.84 -0.60 7.64
N TYR A 304 5.02 -0.20 6.65
CA TYR A 304 4.18 -1.13 5.88
C TYR A 304 4.98 -1.87 4.80
N GLU A 305 6.22 -1.48 4.58
CA GLU A 305 7.12 -2.08 3.58
C GLU A 305 6.47 -2.16 2.18
N PRO A 306 5.94 -1.02 1.64
CA PRO A 306 5.23 -1.06 0.37
C PRO A 306 6.15 -1.46 -0.79
N PHE A 307 5.59 -2.19 -1.74
CA PHE A 307 6.17 -2.38 -3.07
C PHE A 307 5.20 -1.82 -4.10
N PHE A 308 5.70 -1.06 -5.06
CA PHE A 308 4.91 -0.49 -6.14
C PHE A 308 5.08 -1.36 -7.38
N ALA A 309 4.03 -2.07 -7.79
CA ALA A 309 4.11 -3.01 -8.91
C ALA A 309 4.35 -2.29 -10.24
N GLY A 310 5.27 -2.80 -11.02
CA GLY A 310 5.43 -2.42 -12.42
C GLY A 310 4.21 -2.82 -13.27
N TRP A 311 4.13 -2.29 -14.47
CA TRP A 311 3.05 -2.61 -15.41
C TRP A 311 3.56 -2.74 -16.83
N SER A 312 2.78 -3.44 -17.68
CA SER A 312 3.11 -3.63 -19.08
C SER A 312 1.88 -3.47 -19.99
N LEU A 313 2.06 -2.73 -21.09
CA LEU A 313 1.09 -2.58 -22.16
C LEU A 313 1.32 -3.60 -23.29
N ALA A 314 2.41 -4.36 -23.21
CA ALA A 314 2.74 -5.37 -24.22
C ALA A 314 1.86 -6.62 -24.07
N THR A 315 1.55 -7.25 -25.18
CA THR A 315 0.94 -8.59 -25.16
C THR A 315 2.00 -9.61 -24.71
N PRO A 316 1.77 -10.39 -23.65
CA PRO A 316 2.70 -11.42 -23.23
C PRO A 316 2.96 -12.43 -24.36
N SER A 317 4.21 -12.80 -24.57
CA SER A 317 4.63 -13.79 -25.56
C SER A 317 5.16 -15.09 -24.94
N LEU A 318 5.44 -15.07 -23.64
CA LEU A 318 5.98 -16.18 -22.86
C LEU A 318 5.30 -16.24 -21.49
N GLY A 319 5.00 -17.45 -20.99
CA GLY A 319 4.60 -17.71 -19.62
C GLY A 319 5.81 -17.80 -18.67
N PRO A 320 5.58 -17.98 -17.38
CA PRO A 320 4.28 -18.06 -16.73
C PRO A 320 3.57 -16.72 -16.61
N ALA A 321 2.26 -16.76 -16.30
CA ALA A 321 1.52 -15.68 -15.69
C ALA A 321 1.05 -16.12 -14.30
N PHE A 322 0.89 -15.18 -13.38
CA PHE A 322 0.43 -15.52 -12.03
C PHE A 322 -0.43 -14.39 -11.45
N GLY A 323 -1.26 -14.73 -10.47
CA GLY A 323 -2.05 -13.80 -9.69
C GLY A 323 -1.75 -13.95 -8.19
N ILE A 324 -1.93 -12.87 -7.44
CA ILE A 324 -1.94 -12.89 -5.98
C ILE A 324 -3.21 -12.17 -5.53
N SER A 325 -4.02 -12.80 -4.64
CA SER A 325 -5.35 -12.31 -4.31
C SER A 325 -5.79 -12.68 -2.88
N HIS A 326 -6.96 -12.18 -2.47
CA HIS A 326 -7.61 -12.48 -1.20
C HIS A 326 -8.95 -13.22 -1.42
N PRO A 327 -8.92 -14.48 -1.88
CA PRO A 327 -10.12 -15.25 -2.15
C PRO A 327 -10.93 -15.46 -0.86
N SER A 328 -12.25 -15.23 -0.91
CA SER A 328 -13.20 -15.42 0.21
C SER A 328 -12.81 -14.71 1.51
N GLY A 329 -12.06 -13.60 1.41
CA GLY A 329 -11.56 -12.84 2.57
C GLY A 329 -10.41 -13.51 3.31
N PHE A 330 -9.76 -14.52 2.73
CA PHE A 330 -8.58 -15.16 3.32
C PHE A 330 -7.30 -14.34 3.15
N PRO A 331 -6.28 -14.59 3.97
CA PRO A 331 -4.92 -14.10 3.74
C PRO A 331 -4.44 -14.40 2.33
N LYS A 332 -3.50 -13.60 1.80
CA LYS A 332 -2.99 -13.69 0.42
C LYS A 332 -2.75 -15.10 -0.07
N LYS A 333 -3.28 -15.40 -1.25
CA LYS A 333 -3.08 -16.65 -1.98
C LYS A 333 -2.44 -16.36 -3.33
N ILE A 334 -1.69 -17.33 -3.85
CA ILE A 334 -1.04 -17.28 -5.16
C ILE A 334 -1.69 -18.27 -6.12
N GLN A 335 -1.82 -17.88 -7.39
CA GLN A 335 -2.30 -18.69 -8.49
C GLN A 335 -1.31 -18.59 -9.65
N VAL A 336 -0.96 -19.69 -10.29
CA VAL A 336 0.04 -19.74 -11.37
C VAL A 336 -0.52 -20.48 -12.58
N ASP A 337 -0.38 -19.87 -13.76
CA ASP A 337 -0.58 -20.46 -15.07
C ASP A 337 0.78 -20.54 -15.79
N TRP A 338 1.23 -21.74 -16.10
CA TRP A 338 2.51 -21.91 -16.80
C TRP A 338 2.44 -21.52 -18.27
N GLN A 339 1.23 -21.30 -18.78
CA GLN A 339 0.99 -20.92 -20.17
C GLN A 339 1.01 -19.40 -20.33
N VAL A 340 0.95 -18.95 -21.57
CA VAL A 340 0.72 -17.55 -21.91
C VAL A 340 -0.77 -17.26 -21.85
N PRO A 341 -1.22 -16.22 -21.13
CA PRO A 341 -2.62 -15.85 -21.13
C PRO A 341 -3.15 -15.61 -22.55
N SER A 342 -4.30 -16.19 -22.88
CA SER A 342 -4.90 -15.95 -24.19
C SER A 342 -5.70 -14.66 -24.22
N ALA A 343 -5.49 -13.84 -25.28
CA ALA A 343 -6.14 -12.55 -25.41
C ALA A 343 -7.48 -12.64 -26.13
N ILE A 344 -8.52 -12.08 -25.52
CA ILE A 344 -9.72 -11.65 -26.24
C ILE A 344 -9.80 -10.12 -26.23
N ALA A 345 -10.80 -9.53 -26.88
CA ALA A 345 -10.85 -8.08 -27.09
C ALA A 345 -10.70 -7.26 -25.78
N THR A 346 -11.34 -7.69 -24.71
CA THR A 346 -11.44 -6.95 -23.44
C THR A 346 -10.78 -7.65 -22.24
N ARG A 347 -10.39 -8.94 -22.40
CA ARG A 347 -9.94 -9.78 -21.30
C ARG A 347 -8.72 -10.62 -21.69
N TRP A 348 -7.96 -11.01 -20.66
CA TRP A 348 -7.06 -12.16 -20.69
C TRP A 348 -7.82 -13.38 -20.15
N ASN A 349 -7.74 -14.51 -20.82
CA ASN A 349 -8.18 -15.79 -20.29
C ASN A 349 -6.96 -16.51 -19.70
N VAL A 350 -7.14 -17.03 -18.50
CA VAL A 350 -6.11 -17.73 -17.71
C VAL A 350 -6.69 -19.08 -17.27
N GLU A 351 -5.87 -20.13 -17.33
CA GLU A 351 -6.22 -21.44 -16.81
C GLU A 351 -5.11 -21.89 -15.85
N TYR A 352 -5.37 -21.75 -14.54
CA TYR A 352 -4.35 -21.99 -13.52
C TYR A 352 -3.99 -23.47 -13.38
N ASP A 353 -2.70 -23.76 -13.40
CA ASP A 353 -2.12 -25.05 -13.03
C ASP A 353 -2.05 -25.20 -11.50
N ILE A 354 -1.90 -24.08 -10.77
CA ILE A 354 -1.81 -24.03 -9.31
C ILE A 354 -2.70 -22.91 -8.80
N GLY A 355 -3.46 -23.20 -7.74
CA GLY A 355 -4.31 -22.23 -7.10
C GLY A 355 -5.66 -22.05 -7.81
N ALA A 356 -6.47 -21.13 -7.28
CA ALA A 356 -7.77 -20.76 -7.85
C ALA A 356 -8.18 -19.37 -7.36
N VAL A 357 -9.12 -18.71 -8.05
CA VAL A 357 -9.78 -17.49 -7.63
C VAL A 357 -11.17 -17.79 -7.08
N GLN A 358 -11.59 -17.00 -6.08
CA GLN A 358 -12.91 -17.08 -5.47
C GLN A 358 -13.45 -15.63 -5.26
N PRO A 359 -14.73 -15.45 -4.88
CA PRO A 359 -15.24 -14.12 -4.51
C PRO A 359 -14.27 -13.41 -3.56
N GLY A 360 -13.92 -12.15 -3.84
CA GLY A 360 -12.87 -11.40 -3.14
C GLY A 360 -11.52 -11.37 -3.85
N SER A 361 -11.24 -12.31 -4.78
CA SER A 361 -10.08 -12.19 -5.69
C SER A 361 -10.26 -11.11 -6.74
N SER A 362 -11.49 -10.64 -6.98
CA SER A 362 -11.82 -9.56 -7.90
C SER A 362 -10.89 -8.36 -7.73
N GLY A 363 -10.40 -7.82 -8.84
CA GLY A 363 -9.48 -6.68 -8.85
C GLY A 363 -8.02 -7.04 -8.59
N SER A 364 -7.70 -8.28 -8.20
CA SER A 364 -6.30 -8.70 -8.04
C SER A 364 -5.52 -8.60 -9.35
N PRO A 365 -4.22 -8.30 -9.28
CA PRO A 365 -3.39 -8.19 -10.46
C PRO A 365 -3.15 -9.56 -11.12
N LEU A 366 -3.13 -9.58 -12.46
CA LEU A 366 -2.45 -10.59 -13.25
C LEU A 366 -1.06 -10.06 -13.60
N PHE A 367 -0.05 -10.80 -13.23
CA PHE A 367 1.35 -10.49 -13.54
C PHE A 367 1.85 -11.33 -14.73
N ASP A 368 2.69 -10.72 -15.56
CA ASP A 368 3.48 -11.44 -16.55
C ASP A 368 4.73 -12.08 -15.90
N ARG A 369 5.52 -12.82 -16.69
CA ARG A 369 6.76 -13.45 -16.23
C ARG A 369 7.80 -12.48 -15.67
N ASN A 370 7.68 -11.19 -15.94
CA ASN A 370 8.58 -10.14 -15.47
C ASN A 370 8.00 -9.39 -14.26
N GLU A 371 6.98 -9.97 -13.62
CA GLU A 371 6.28 -9.39 -12.46
C GLU A 371 5.62 -8.03 -12.74
N ARG A 372 5.21 -7.78 -13.98
CA ARG A 372 4.50 -6.56 -14.39
C ARG A 372 3.01 -6.82 -14.51
N VAL A 373 2.21 -5.88 -13.99
CA VAL A 373 0.75 -5.95 -14.08
C VAL A 373 0.32 -5.83 -15.54
N ILE A 374 -0.47 -6.80 -16.00
CA ILE A 374 -1.06 -6.84 -17.35
C ILE A 374 -2.59 -6.88 -17.31
N GLY A 375 -3.19 -7.09 -16.14
CA GLY A 375 -4.65 -7.16 -16.01
C GLY A 375 -5.13 -7.15 -14.57
N SER A 376 -6.45 -7.02 -14.39
CA SER A 376 -7.15 -7.08 -13.10
C SER A 376 -8.22 -8.17 -13.13
N CYS A 377 -8.29 -9.01 -12.08
CA CYS A 377 -9.22 -10.13 -12.00
C CYS A 377 -10.67 -9.67 -12.14
N SER A 378 -11.36 -10.18 -13.17
CA SER A 378 -12.72 -9.79 -13.52
C SER A 378 -13.75 -10.87 -13.17
N THR A 379 -13.50 -12.12 -13.55
CA THR A 379 -14.40 -13.24 -13.26
C THR A 379 -13.60 -14.51 -13.04
N GLY A 380 -14.21 -15.45 -12.32
CA GLY A 380 -13.73 -16.82 -12.16
C GLY A 380 -14.93 -17.76 -12.11
N ALA A 381 -14.73 -19.04 -12.39
CA ALA A 381 -15.80 -20.02 -12.37
C ALA A 381 -16.20 -20.47 -10.95
N GLY A 382 -15.52 -19.93 -9.92
CA GLY A 382 -15.77 -20.26 -8.51
C GLY A 382 -15.25 -21.63 -8.07
N GLY A 383 -15.32 -21.90 -6.77
CA GLY A 383 -14.80 -23.15 -6.18
C GLY A 383 -13.30 -23.32 -6.42
N CYS A 384 -12.91 -24.51 -6.90
CA CYS A 384 -11.53 -24.83 -7.32
C CYS A 384 -11.38 -24.83 -8.85
N SER A 385 -12.19 -24.06 -9.57
CA SER A 385 -12.02 -23.94 -11.02
C SER A 385 -10.71 -23.22 -11.36
N ALA A 386 -9.96 -23.79 -12.29
CA ALA A 386 -8.74 -23.20 -12.81
C ALA A 386 -8.99 -21.96 -13.69
N PHE A 387 -10.19 -21.83 -14.27
CA PHE A 387 -10.48 -20.79 -15.26
C PHE A 387 -10.80 -19.44 -14.61
N SER A 388 -10.17 -18.39 -15.15
CA SER A 388 -10.40 -17.00 -14.76
C SER A 388 -10.21 -16.04 -15.95
N ASN A 389 -10.86 -14.88 -15.86
CA ASN A 389 -10.69 -13.78 -16.80
C ASN A 389 -10.18 -12.55 -16.09
N TYR A 390 -9.26 -11.83 -16.74
CA TYR A 390 -8.70 -10.59 -16.24
C TYR A 390 -8.97 -9.44 -17.23
N GLY A 391 -9.47 -8.31 -16.73
CA GLY A 391 -9.58 -7.09 -17.52
C GLY A 391 -8.23 -6.67 -18.06
N ARG A 392 -8.14 -6.35 -19.36
CA ARG A 392 -6.87 -5.99 -20.02
C ARG A 392 -6.39 -4.61 -19.59
N PHE A 393 -5.24 -4.55 -18.93
CA PHE A 393 -4.63 -3.30 -18.47
C PHE A 393 -4.24 -2.37 -19.63
N ASP A 394 -3.67 -2.90 -20.73
CA ASP A 394 -3.30 -2.10 -21.91
C ASP A 394 -4.50 -1.35 -22.53
N ARG A 395 -5.67 -1.98 -22.50
CA ARG A 395 -6.92 -1.40 -22.99
C ARG A 395 -7.49 -0.38 -22.02
N PHE A 396 -7.45 -0.67 -20.72
CA PHE A 396 -7.85 0.28 -19.68
C PHE A 396 -6.95 1.51 -19.71
N TYR A 397 -5.63 1.31 -19.75
CA TYR A 397 -4.62 2.38 -19.83
C TYR A 397 -4.90 3.33 -21.00
N SER A 398 -5.05 2.78 -22.20
CA SER A 398 -5.26 3.58 -23.42
C SER A 398 -6.64 4.26 -23.43
N SER A 399 -7.71 3.56 -23.01
CA SER A 399 -9.10 4.07 -23.09
C SER A 399 -9.37 5.21 -22.12
N LYS A 400 -8.63 5.28 -21.01
CA LYS A 400 -8.85 6.26 -19.94
C LYS A 400 -7.67 7.23 -19.76
N GLY A 401 -6.65 7.14 -20.60
CA GLY A 401 -5.50 8.04 -20.54
C GLY A 401 -4.72 7.91 -19.24
N LEU A 402 -4.50 6.68 -18.74
CA LEU A 402 -3.82 6.46 -17.47
C LEU A 402 -2.38 6.97 -17.46
N ALA A 403 -1.81 7.32 -18.63
CA ALA A 403 -0.53 8.00 -18.76
C ALA A 403 -0.46 9.26 -17.88
N THR A 404 -1.57 10.00 -17.72
CA THR A 404 -1.64 11.19 -16.86
C THR A 404 -1.11 10.92 -15.43
N TRP A 405 -1.30 9.72 -14.92
CA TRP A 405 -0.90 9.35 -13.57
C TRP A 405 0.28 8.37 -13.54
N LEU A 406 0.32 7.42 -14.47
CA LEU A 406 1.31 6.34 -14.47
C LEU A 406 2.55 6.63 -15.31
N ASP A 407 2.48 7.67 -16.17
CA ASP A 407 3.61 8.18 -16.93
C ASP A 407 3.73 9.72 -16.80
N PRO A 408 3.82 10.28 -15.57
CA PRO A 408 3.87 11.72 -15.35
C PRO A 408 5.10 12.38 -16.02
N LEU A 409 6.16 11.62 -16.31
CA LEU A 409 7.34 12.10 -17.00
C LEU A 409 7.18 12.13 -18.53
N GLY A 410 6.07 11.57 -19.07
CA GLY A 410 5.77 11.62 -20.49
C GLY A 410 6.71 10.76 -21.37
N TRP A 411 7.32 9.73 -20.80
CA TRP A 411 8.31 8.90 -21.52
C TRP A 411 7.70 8.02 -22.61
N GLY A 412 6.39 7.80 -22.59
CA GLY A 412 5.69 6.97 -23.58
C GLY A 412 6.12 5.51 -23.56
N LEU A 413 6.54 5.00 -22.41
CA LEU A 413 7.01 3.64 -22.27
C LEU A 413 5.86 2.63 -22.40
N SER A 414 6.15 1.47 -22.98
CA SER A 414 5.20 0.34 -23.04
C SER A 414 5.15 -0.47 -21.75
N GLY A 415 5.90 -0.11 -20.72
CA GLY A 415 5.92 -0.73 -19.40
C GLY A 415 7.10 -0.27 -18.57
N ILE A 416 6.95 -0.43 -17.26
CA ILE A 416 7.98 -0.15 -16.25
C ILE A 416 8.08 -1.31 -15.28
N ASP A 417 9.23 -1.45 -14.61
CA ASP A 417 9.43 -2.42 -13.55
C ASP A 417 8.82 -1.96 -12.23
N GLY A 418 8.67 -2.88 -11.27
CA GLY A 418 8.28 -2.56 -9.92
C GLY A 418 9.34 -1.71 -9.21
N PHE A 419 8.90 -1.01 -8.17
CA PHE A 419 9.70 -0.13 -7.35
C PHE A 419 9.60 -0.50 -5.87
N ASP A 420 10.74 -0.74 -5.23
CA ASP A 420 10.86 -0.98 -3.80
C ASP A 420 11.53 0.22 -3.10
N PRO A 421 10.78 1.06 -2.39
CA PRO A 421 11.35 2.23 -1.73
C PRO A 421 12.18 1.88 -0.48
N ILE A 422 12.14 0.62 -0.02
CA ILE A 422 12.81 0.19 1.22
C ILE A 422 14.22 -0.29 0.94
N LEU A 423 14.45 -0.89 -0.24
CA LEU A 423 15.77 -1.36 -0.61
C LEU A 423 16.62 -0.23 -1.20
N PRO A 424 17.89 -0.07 -0.78
CA PRO A 424 18.79 0.83 -1.46
C PRO A 424 19.10 0.28 -2.86
N TYR A 425 18.97 1.11 -3.88
CA TYR A 425 19.34 0.69 -5.23
C TYR A 425 19.85 1.85 -6.07
N ALA A 426 20.59 1.50 -7.13
CA ALA A 426 21.01 2.41 -8.18
C ALA A 426 20.53 1.86 -9.53
N LYS A 427 19.58 2.56 -10.16
CA LYS A 427 18.98 2.15 -11.44
C LYS A 427 19.45 3.05 -12.58
N PRO A 428 20.01 2.51 -13.67
CA PRO A 428 20.41 3.34 -14.82
C PRO A 428 19.18 3.82 -15.61
N TYR A 429 19.26 5.04 -16.14
CA TYR A 429 18.29 5.61 -17.09
C TYR A 429 19.00 6.45 -18.14
N ASN A 430 18.40 6.61 -19.32
CA ASN A 430 19.06 7.28 -20.45
C ASN A 430 18.11 8.12 -21.32
N GLY A 431 16.99 8.61 -20.79
CA GLY A 431 16.04 9.47 -21.49
C GLY A 431 15.74 9.00 -22.92
N ALA A 432 15.99 9.84 -23.90
CA ALA A 432 15.83 9.51 -25.33
C ALA A 432 16.87 8.51 -25.86
N GLY A 433 17.75 7.95 -25.04
CA GLY A 433 18.75 6.95 -25.42
C GLY A 433 19.95 7.51 -26.20
N THR A 434 20.15 8.82 -26.22
CA THR A 434 21.19 9.49 -27.02
C THR A 434 22.55 9.57 -26.33
N ASN A 435 22.61 9.32 -25.03
CA ASN A 435 23.85 9.39 -24.26
C ASN A 435 24.63 8.08 -24.30
N LEU A 436 25.92 8.17 -23.96
CA LEU A 436 26.77 6.98 -23.79
C LEU A 436 26.27 6.19 -22.57
N PHE A 437 25.93 4.91 -22.74
CA PHE A 437 25.50 4.05 -21.67
C PHE A 437 26.71 3.38 -20.98
N VAL A 438 27.44 4.15 -20.20
CA VAL A 438 28.76 3.80 -19.64
C VAL A 438 28.90 4.09 -18.14
N THR A 439 27.88 4.66 -17.50
CA THR A 439 27.86 4.89 -16.05
C THR A 439 27.16 3.72 -15.36
N THR A 440 27.86 3.08 -14.43
CA THR A 440 27.36 1.94 -13.65
C THR A 440 27.57 2.16 -12.16
N SER A 441 26.65 1.64 -11.35
CA SER A 441 26.84 1.55 -9.90
C SER A 441 27.61 0.27 -9.56
N LEU A 442 28.69 0.40 -8.81
CA LEU A 442 29.46 -0.76 -8.33
C LEU A 442 28.98 -1.27 -6.97
N THR A 443 28.36 -0.40 -6.17
CA THR A 443 27.80 -0.73 -4.85
C THR A 443 26.39 -0.18 -4.75
N GLU A 444 25.57 -0.76 -3.89
CA GLU A 444 24.28 -0.20 -3.52
C GLU A 444 24.47 1.08 -2.70
N PRO A 445 23.58 2.09 -2.84
CA PRO A 445 23.66 3.34 -2.08
C PRO A 445 23.13 3.18 -0.64
N ARG A 446 23.79 2.30 0.16
CA ARG A 446 23.45 2.03 1.55
C ARG A 446 23.90 3.15 2.48
N LEU A 447 22.97 3.64 3.31
CA LEU A 447 23.30 4.59 4.38
C LEU A 447 24.32 3.97 5.36
N GLY A 448 25.28 4.79 5.79
CA GLY A 448 26.38 4.32 6.65
C GLY A 448 27.52 3.62 5.89
N THR A 449 27.45 3.49 4.57
CA THR A 449 28.51 2.90 3.72
C THR A 449 29.03 3.89 2.69
N THR A 450 29.93 3.45 1.80
CA THR A 450 30.41 4.25 0.66
C THR A 450 29.75 3.74 -0.61
N TRP A 451 28.94 4.60 -1.27
CA TRP A 451 28.45 4.34 -2.60
C TRP A 451 29.54 4.63 -3.63
N THR A 452 29.68 3.74 -4.61
CA THR A 452 30.72 3.84 -5.65
C THR A 452 30.08 3.66 -7.03
N ALA A 453 30.36 4.60 -7.93
CA ALA A 453 30.00 4.54 -9.35
C ALA A 453 31.26 4.51 -10.22
N GLN A 454 31.15 3.85 -11.37
CA GLN A 454 32.21 3.78 -12.38
C GLN A 454 31.71 4.26 -13.73
N ILE A 455 32.55 5.02 -14.42
CA ILE A 455 32.32 5.50 -15.78
C ILE A 455 33.38 4.86 -16.70
N ASP A 456 32.93 4.11 -17.69
CA ASP A 456 33.80 3.58 -18.75
C ASP A 456 33.99 4.62 -19.87
N ALA A 457 35.14 5.25 -19.88
CA ALA A 457 35.56 6.23 -20.87
C ALA A 457 36.54 5.62 -21.92
N SER A 458 36.68 4.30 -21.99
CA SER A 458 37.63 3.60 -22.87
C SER A 458 37.41 3.91 -24.37
N SER A 459 36.16 4.18 -24.77
CA SER A 459 35.82 4.61 -26.13
C SER A 459 36.29 6.04 -26.45
N ARG A 460 36.85 6.76 -25.48
CA ARG A 460 37.30 8.15 -25.60
C ARG A 460 38.77 8.30 -25.13
N PRO A 461 39.76 7.95 -25.94
CA PRO A 461 41.17 7.91 -25.52
C PRO A 461 41.74 9.27 -25.12
N SER A 462 41.10 10.38 -25.48
CA SER A 462 41.46 11.74 -25.07
C SER A 462 40.78 12.21 -23.78
N ALA A 463 39.96 11.36 -23.13
CA ALA A 463 39.32 11.69 -21.86
C ALA A 463 40.37 11.83 -20.75
N THR A 464 40.29 12.90 -19.97
CA THR A 464 41.22 13.19 -18.87
C THR A 464 40.54 13.04 -17.50
N SER A 465 39.24 13.33 -17.41
CA SER A 465 38.47 13.24 -16.17
C SER A 465 36.98 13.01 -16.47
N THR A 466 36.25 12.68 -15.45
CA THR A 466 34.79 12.68 -15.44
C THR A 466 34.26 13.52 -14.28
N ILE A 467 33.08 14.11 -14.47
CA ILE A 467 32.38 14.87 -13.42
C ILE A 467 31.03 14.19 -13.21
N LEU A 468 30.77 13.72 -12.01
CA LEU A 468 29.48 13.15 -11.61
C LEU A 468 28.71 14.15 -10.76
N TYR A 469 27.48 14.44 -11.15
CA TYR A 469 26.55 15.29 -10.40
C TYR A 469 25.37 14.46 -9.89
N GLY A 470 24.84 14.82 -8.72
CA GLY A 470 23.59 14.32 -8.16
C GLY A 470 22.66 15.47 -7.78
N TYR A 471 21.42 15.42 -8.25
CA TYR A 471 20.35 16.38 -7.98
C TYR A 471 19.09 15.69 -7.47
N ASP A 472 18.16 16.46 -6.89
CA ASP A 472 16.90 15.92 -6.35
C ASP A 472 15.94 15.44 -7.43
N GLU A 473 15.96 16.04 -8.62
CA GLU A 473 15.00 15.79 -9.69
C GLU A 473 15.67 15.34 -10.99
N PRO A 474 15.00 14.47 -11.78
CA PRO A 474 15.44 14.14 -13.12
C PRO A 474 15.04 15.26 -14.08
N ALA A 475 15.67 15.30 -15.26
CA ALA A 475 15.24 16.13 -16.36
C ALA A 475 15.19 15.35 -17.67
N GLU A 476 14.23 15.66 -18.52
CA GLU A 476 14.27 15.39 -19.95
C GLU A 476 14.77 16.64 -20.70
N GLY A 477 16.02 16.99 -20.44
CA GLY A 477 16.64 18.16 -21.06
C GLY A 477 16.76 18.05 -22.58
N ALA A 478 16.97 19.17 -23.24
CA ALA A 478 17.24 19.20 -24.68
C ALA A 478 18.48 18.34 -25.04
N VAL A 479 18.43 17.69 -26.17
CA VAL A 479 19.61 17.00 -26.72
C VAL A 479 20.56 18.05 -27.30
N LEU A 480 21.71 18.21 -26.65
CA LEU A 480 22.77 19.14 -27.03
C LEU A 480 23.89 18.42 -27.81
N ALA A 481 24.85 19.17 -28.31
CA ALA A 481 25.97 18.59 -29.07
C ALA A 481 26.81 17.58 -28.25
N PHE A 482 26.79 17.68 -26.91
CA PHE A 482 27.50 16.78 -26.01
C PHE A 482 26.63 15.66 -25.41
N GLY A 483 25.33 15.62 -25.73
CA GLY A 483 24.35 14.66 -25.23
C GLY A 483 23.15 15.32 -24.57
N GLN A 484 22.23 14.53 -24.05
CA GLN A 484 21.05 14.98 -23.33
C GLN A 484 21.37 15.16 -21.83
N VAL A 485 20.93 16.27 -21.26
CA VAL A 485 20.99 16.49 -19.82
C VAL A 485 19.80 15.79 -19.16
N LEU A 486 20.05 14.87 -18.24
CA LEU A 486 19.08 13.99 -17.59
C LEU A 486 18.80 14.36 -16.13
N ILE A 487 19.42 15.44 -15.62
CA ILE A 487 19.30 15.93 -14.25
C ILE A 487 18.76 17.37 -14.27
N ASP A 488 17.82 17.68 -13.39
CA ASP A 488 17.33 19.06 -13.27
C ASP A 488 18.30 19.91 -12.46
N THR A 489 19.12 20.69 -13.15
CA THR A 489 20.11 21.59 -12.53
C THR A 489 19.48 22.79 -11.80
N THR A 490 18.16 22.97 -11.86
CA THR A 490 17.42 23.97 -11.08
C THR A 490 16.95 23.43 -9.72
N SER A 491 16.92 22.10 -9.58
CA SER A 491 16.64 21.43 -8.31
C SER A 491 17.85 21.49 -7.35
N PRO A 492 17.67 21.16 -6.05
CA PRO A 492 18.77 21.15 -5.10
C PRO A 492 19.90 20.20 -5.53
N LEU A 493 21.13 20.73 -5.62
CA LEU A 493 22.34 19.93 -5.83
C LEU A 493 22.65 19.16 -4.52
N GLN A 494 22.72 17.84 -4.63
CA GLN A 494 23.05 16.97 -3.50
C GLN A 494 24.55 16.74 -3.38
N PHE A 495 25.22 16.45 -4.50
CA PHE A 495 26.66 16.23 -4.55
C PHE A 495 27.24 16.45 -5.95
N SER A 496 28.55 16.67 -6.00
CA SER A 496 29.33 16.60 -7.23
C SER A 496 30.74 16.11 -6.92
N HIS A 497 31.35 15.41 -7.87
CA HIS A 497 32.72 14.91 -7.71
C HIS A 497 33.41 14.80 -9.05
N VAL A 498 34.67 15.21 -9.09
CA VAL A 498 35.57 15.07 -10.25
C VAL A 498 36.54 13.94 -10.01
N SER A 499 36.66 13.02 -10.97
CA SER A 499 37.61 11.90 -10.88
C SER A 499 38.43 11.79 -12.16
N PRO A 500 39.74 11.49 -12.09
CA PRO A 500 40.56 11.28 -13.26
C PRO A 500 40.18 10.00 -14.01
N VAL A 501 40.42 9.98 -15.32
CA VAL A 501 40.33 8.75 -16.13
C VAL A 501 41.70 8.06 -16.08
N VAL A 502 41.74 6.84 -15.58
CA VAL A 502 42.94 5.99 -15.51
C VAL A 502 42.67 4.68 -16.23
N ALA A 503 43.47 4.33 -17.20
CA ALA A 503 43.28 3.14 -18.05
C ALA A 503 41.87 3.03 -18.67
N GLY A 504 41.26 4.15 -19.03
CA GLY A 504 39.93 4.22 -19.62
C GLY A 504 38.77 4.20 -18.63
N LEU A 505 39.03 4.08 -17.34
CA LEU A 505 37.99 4.04 -16.29
C LEU A 505 38.11 5.23 -15.33
N SER A 506 36.97 5.69 -14.83
CA SER A 506 36.91 6.70 -13.77
C SER A 506 35.96 6.22 -12.67
N THR A 507 36.40 6.32 -11.41
CA THR A 507 35.63 5.85 -10.26
C THR A 507 35.31 7.01 -9.33
N HIS A 508 34.06 7.09 -8.90
CA HIS A 508 33.54 8.07 -7.95
C HIS A 508 33.09 7.37 -6.69
N SER A 509 33.50 7.86 -5.53
CA SER A 509 33.15 7.27 -4.22
C SER A 509 32.59 8.34 -3.30
N PHE A 510 31.41 8.09 -2.73
CA PHE A 510 30.68 9.00 -1.85
C PHE A 510 30.36 8.29 -0.54
N PRO A 511 30.88 8.73 0.60
CA PRO A 511 30.45 8.24 1.90
C PRO A 511 29.01 8.72 2.16
N LEU A 512 28.09 7.79 2.38
CA LEU A 512 26.70 8.07 2.71
C LEU A 512 26.54 8.08 4.23
N PRO A 513 26.08 9.19 4.85
CA PRO A 513 25.91 9.25 6.29
C PRO A 513 24.80 8.29 6.75
N SER A 514 25.00 7.69 7.94
CA SER A 514 23.95 6.90 8.60
C SER A 514 22.94 7.86 9.25
N SER A 515 21.93 8.28 8.49
CA SER A 515 20.99 9.34 8.91
C SER A 515 19.56 8.99 8.50
N MET A 516 18.66 8.89 9.49
CA MET A 516 17.24 8.59 9.27
C MET A 516 16.52 9.54 8.28
N PRO A 517 16.78 10.87 8.27
CA PRO A 517 16.18 11.77 7.27
C PRO A 517 16.56 11.46 5.82
N LEU A 518 17.55 10.60 5.58
CA LEU A 518 17.95 10.19 4.24
C LEU A 518 17.31 8.86 3.78
N VAL A 519 16.60 8.16 4.67
CA VAL A 519 15.89 6.92 4.33
C VAL A 519 14.81 7.20 3.29
N GLY A 520 14.83 6.45 2.18
CA GLY A 520 13.92 6.63 1.05
C GLY A 520 14.20 7.87 0.18
N ARG A 521 15.24 8.66 0.49
CA ARG A 521 15.59 9.82 -0.33
C ARG A 521 16.14 9.38 -1.67
N VAL A 522 15.66 10.05 -2.71
CA VAL A 522 16.07 9.81 -4.09
C VAL A 522 17.09 10.85 -4.53
N SER A 523 18.06 10.44 -5.34
CA SER A 523 18.97 11.33 -6.06
C SER A 523 19.10 10.89 -7.51
N TYR A 524 19.06 11.82 -8.43
CA TYR A 524 19.26 11.59 -9.86
C TYR A 524 20.66 12.04 -10.24
N THR A 525 21.46 11.15 -10.81
CA THR A 525 22.86 11.42 -11.12
C THR A 525 23.11 11.33 -12.61
N GLN A 526 24.08 12.12 -13.08
CA GLN A 526 24.61 12.01 -14.43
C GLN A 526 26.09 12.36 -14.45
N ALA A 527 26.88 11.61 -15.22
CA ALA A 527 28.28 11.94 -15.41
C ALA A 527 28.52 12.60 -16.77
N PHE A 528 29.57 13.40 -16.81
CA PHE A 528 30.10 14.02 -18.01
C PHE A 528 31.58 13.66 -18.19
N ILE A 529 31.94 13.09 -19.35
CA ILE A 529 33.32 12.77 -19.70
C ILE A 529 33.95 14.01 -20.29
N VAL A 530 35.10 14.43 -19.77
CA VAL A 530 35.83 15.64 -20.15
C VAL A 530 37.18 15.26 -20.76
N GLY A 531 37.55 15.95 -21.83
CA GLY A 531 38.78 15.71 -22.59
C GLY A 531 38.48 15.32 -24.04
N GLY A 532 39.07 16.03 -25.01
CA GLY A 532 38.70 15.93 -26.43
C GLY A 532 37.25 16.32 -26.74
N GLY A 533 36.71 17.26 -25.93
CA GLY A 533 35.30 17.66 -25.89
C GLY A 533 34.54 16.98 -24.75
N THR A 534 33.41 17.55 -24.38
CA THR A 534 32.51 17.00 -23.33
C THR A 534 31.52 16.01 -23.91
N ARG A 535 31.18 14.94 -23.18
CA ARG A 535 30.10 14.00 -23.50
C ARG A 535 29.33 13.62 -22.26
N ALA A 536 27.99 13.66 -22.35
CA ALA A 536 27.09 13.18 -21.33
C ALA A 536 26.98 11.64 -21.38
N THR A 537 26.83 11.05 -20.20
CA THR A 537 26.57 9.61 -20.03
C THR A 537 25.09 9.36 -19.69
N ASN A 538 24.70 8.09 -19.57
CA ASN A 538 23.45 7.74 -18.90
C ASN A 538 23.46 8.22 -17.44
N GLY A 539 22.26 8.44 -16.89
CA GLY A 539 22.08 8.73 -15.47
C GLY A 539 21.95 7.46 -14.64
N LEU A 540 22.03 7.63 -13.31
CA LEU A 540 21.61 6.66 -12.31
C LEU A 540 20.61 7.32 -11.36
N LYS A 541 19.46 6.67 -11.13
CA LYS A 541 18.58 6.99 -10.03
C LYS A 541 19.05 6.22 -8.81
N LEU A 542 19.31 6.90 -7.70
CA LEU A 542 19.74 6.32 -6.43
C LEU A 542 18.58 6.43 -5.45
N VAL A 543 18.25 5.34 -4.77
CA VAL A 543 17.39 5.36 -3.59
C VAL A 543 18.23 4.99 -2.38
N LEU A 544 18.30 5.90 -1.42
CA LEU A 544 19.13 5.76 -0.22
C LEU A 544 18.35 5.00 0.85
N ASN A 545 18.93 3.92 1.40
CA ASN A 545 18.38 3.18 2.53
C ASN A 545 19.49 2.47 3.31
N PHE A 546 19.14 1.79 4.42
CA PHE A 546 20.09 1.04 5.26
C PHE A 546 20.46 -0.33 4.72
#